data_be97910028343fc562086f6e9f5a6191
#
_entry.id   be97910028343fc562086f6e9f5a6191
#
_cell.length_a   1.000
_cell.length_b   1.000
_cell.length_c   1.000
_cell.angle_alpha   90.00
_cell.angle_beta   90.00
_cell.angle_gamma   90.00
#
_symmetry.space_group_name_H-M   'P 1'
#
loop_
_entity.id
_entity.type
_entity.pdbx_description
1 polymer ?
#
loop_
_entity_poly.entity_id
_entity_poly.type
_entity_poly.pdbx_seq_one_letter_code
_entity_poly.pdbx_strand_id
1 'polypeptide(L)'
;ASATGYYQENTSKPQNELDLPGENFLSKVVIEWEKEMKKFDKIGVRTVVLRIGLVLSRRGGVLKKLYPLFKFFLGVPIGSGKQIISWIHEKDMVDVIIKAVENTNFSGKFNVVAPERVTNTEFTKSLLKTLGRFSYPNFVKAPSFVIKIIFGEQSKLVLMGLMSLPKSY
;
A
#
# COMPACT_ATOMS: atom_id res chain seq x y z
N ALA A 1 7.73 -9.69 -7.44
CA ALA A 1 7.00 -8.70 -6.64
C ALA A 1 6.32 -9.40 -5.45
N SER A 2 6.24 -8.71 -4.33
CA SER A 2 5.51 -9.08 -3.12
C SER A 2 4.63 -7.89 -2.70
N ALA A 3 3.99 -7.93 -1.56
CA ALA A 3 3.12 -6.86 -1.10
C ALA A 3 3.26 -6.60 0.40
N THR A 4 3.01 -5.35 0.82
CA THR A 4 2.91 -5.00 2.24
C THR A 4 1.78 -5.72 2.98
N GLY A 5 0.84 -6.35 2.25
CA GLY A 5 -0.13 -7.30 2.80
C GLY A 5 0.48 -8.50 3.53
N TYR A 6 1.81 -8.67 3.49
CA TYR A 6 2.57 -9.59 4.33
C TYR A 6 2.35 -9.33 5.83
N TYR A 7 2.21 -8.08 6.22
CA TYR A 7 2.21 -7.67 7.62
C TYR A 7 0.84 -7.73 8.29
N GLN A 8 0.87 -7.65 9.64
CA GLN A 8 -0.33 -7.52 10.44
C GLN A 8 -1.00 -6.15 10.21
N GLU A 9 -2.32 -6.17 10.07
CA GLU A 9 -3.13 -4.97 9.90
C GLU A 9 -3.32 -4.19 11.21
N ASN A 10 -3.59 -2.89 11.07
CA ASN A 10 -4.04 -2.02 12.16
C ASN A 10 -3.11 -2.02 13.39
N THR A 11 -1.82 -2.23 13.20
CA THR A 11 -0.84 -2.12 14.28
C THR A 11 -0.57 -0.65 14.61
N SER A 12 -0.30 -0.38 15.89
CA SER A 12 0.14 0.94 16.34
C SER A 12 1.62 1.21 16.07
N LYS A 13 2.38 0.15 15.81
CA LYS A 13 3.83 0.22 15.55
C LYS A 13 4.11 0.06 14.06
N PRO A 14 5.05 0.86 13.51
CA PRO A 14 5.54 0.66 12.16
C PRO A 14 6.20 -0.71 12.03
N GLN A 15 5.98 -1.35 10.88
CA GLN A 15 6.53 -2.67 10.56
C GLN A 15 7.64 -2.52 9.52
N ASN A 16 8.74 -3.22 9.74
CA ASN A 16 9.91 -3.27 8.88
C ASN A 16 10.09 -4.68 8.29
N GLU A 17 11.12 -4.85 7.50
CA GLU A 17 11.39 -6.10 6.77
C GLU A 17 11.70 -7.30 7.65
N LEU A 18 12.07 -7.09 8.91
CA LEU A 18 12.39 -8.13 9.89
C LEU A 18 11.16 -8.59 10.70
N ASP A 19 10.07 -7.82 10.64
CA ASP A 19 8.87 -8.13 11.39
C ASP A 19 8.16 -9.38 10.86
N LEU A 20 7.45 -10.05 11.77
CA LEU A 20 6.71 -11.26 11.47
C LEU A 20 5.50 -10.97 10.55
N PRO A 21 5.06 -11.97 9.79
CA PRO A 21 3.88 -11.84 8.95
C PRO A 21 2.59 -11.73 9.80
N GLY A 22 1.56 -11.18 9.19
CA GLY A 22 0.23 -11.23 9.72
C GLY A 22 -0.41 -12.62 9.56
N GLU A 23 -1.57 -12.80 10.20
CA GLU A 23 -2.31 -14.07 10.20
C GLU A 23 -3.52 -14.08 9.25
N ASN A 24 -3.81 -12.92 8.64
CA ASN A 24 -4.96 -12.78 7.74
C ASN A 24 -4.74 -13.51 6.39
N PHE A 25 -5.80 -13.59 5.60
CA PHE A 25 -5.78 -14.28 4.29
C PHE A 25 -4.70 -13.71 3.35
N LEU A 26 -4.57 -12.39 3.26
CA LEU A 26 -3.58 -11.76 2.36
C LEU A 26 -2.15 -12.05 2.80
N SER A 27 -1.88 -12.00 4.10
CA SER A 27 -0.57 -12.36 4.64
C SER A 27 -0.19 -13.80 4.28
N LYS A 28 -1.13 -14.75 4.40
CA LYS A 28 -0.92 -16.14 4.01
C LYS A 28 -0.59 -16.28 2.53
N VAL A 29 -1.32 -15.60 1.66
CA VAL A 29 -1.03 -15.60 0.21
C VAL A 29 0.36 -15.05 -0.08
N VAL A 30 0.73 -13.91 0.53
CA VAL A 30 2.04 -13.29 0.32
C VAL A 30 3.17 -14.16 0.86
N ILE A 31 2.97 -14.85 1.99
CA ILE A 31 3.93 -15.81 2.53
C ILE A 31 4.21 -16.93 1.51
N GLU A 32 3.16 -17.49 0.92
CA GLU A 32 3.34 -18.56 -0.09
C GLU A 32 4.08 -18.02 -1.33
N TRP A 33 3.78 -16.82 -1.81
CA TRP A 33 4.54 -16.20 -2.90
C TRP A 33 6.03 -16.04 -2.55
N GLU A 34 6.34 -15.56 -1.35
CA GLU A 34 7.73 -15.39 -0.91
C GLU A 34 8.45 -16.74 -0.72
N LYS A 35 7.75 -17.80 -0.36
CA LYS A 35 8.31 -19.17 -0.32
C LYS A 35 8.71 -19.68 -1.70
N GLU A 36 7.84 -19.45 -2.69
CA GLU A 36 8.16 -19.84 -4.07
C GLU A 36 9.37 -19.08 -4.62
N MET A 37 9.48 -17.78 -4.32
CA MET A 37 10.65 -16.98 -4.70
C MET A 37 11.97 -17.51 -4.09
N LYS A 38 11.95 -17.99 -2.84
CA LYS A 38 13.12 -18.57 -2.19
C LYS A 38 13.67 -19.84 -2.87
N LYS A 39 12.89 -20.51 -3.70
CA LYS A 39 13.38 -21.67 -4.46
C LYS A 39 14.48 -21.28 -5.45
N PHE A 40 14.43 -20.06 -5.97
CA PHE A 40 15.45 -19.54 -6.89
C PHE A 40 16.80 -19.31 -6.18
N ASP A 41 16.79 -18.91 -4.91
CA ASP A 41 18.03 -18.78 -4.12
C ASP A 41 18.78 -20.12 -4.03
N LYS A 42 18.05 -21.24 -3.95
CA LYS A 42 18.64 -22.58 -3.84
C LYS A 42 19.39 -23.03 -5.08
N ILE A 43 19.11 -22.44 -6.23
CA ILE A 43 19.78 -22.70 -7.50
C ILE A 43 20.77 -21.58 -7.89
N GLY A 44 21.16 -20.75 -6.93
CA GLY A 44 22.16 -19.70 -7.13
C GLY A 44 21.65 -18.44 -7.86
N VAL A 45 20.33 -18.29 -8.04
CA VAL A 45 19.76 -17.09 -8.66
C VAL A 45 19.51 -16.03 -7.58
N ARG A 46 20.08 -14.85 -7.76
CA ARG A 46 19.86 -13.71 -6.85
C ARG A 46 18.40 -13.29 -6.87
N THR A 47 17.78 -13.27 -5.70
CA THR A 47 16.39 -12.82 -5.55
C THR A 47 16.27 -11.53 -4.76
N VAL A 48 15.36 -10.67 -5.20
CA VAL A 48 14.99 -9.44 -4.51
C VAL A 48 13.49 -9.45 -4.29
N VAL A 49 13.06 -9.42 -3.04
CA VAL A 49 11.65 -9.42 -2.65
C VAL A 49 11.21 -7.98 -2.39
N LEU A 50 10.38 -7.45 -3.25
CA LEU A 50 9.84 -6.09 -3.14
C LEU A 50 8.41 -6.17 -2.58
N ARG A 51 8.23 -5.83 -1.30
CA ARG A 51 6.93 -5.70 -0.64
C ARG A 51 6.34 -4.34 -0.94
N ILE A 52 5.57 -4.28 -2.02
CA ILE A 52 5.05 -3.05 -2.59
C ILE A 52 3.80 -2.62 -1.84
N GLY A 53 3.74 -1.33 -1.46
CA GLY A 53 2.56 -0.68 -0.89
C GLY A 53 1.51 -0.36 -1.94
N LEU A 54 0.56 0.52 -1.57
CA LEU A 54 -0.48 1.00 -2.47
C LEU A 54 0.12 1.89 -3.56
N VAL A 55 0.18 1.40 -4.78
CA VAL A 55 0.73 2.16 -5.91
C VAL A 55 -0.25 3.24 -6.35
N LEU A 56 0.23 4.49 -6.32
CA LEU A 56 -0.52 5.65 -6.79
C LEU A 56 -0.14 5.97 -8.24
N SER A 57 -1.08 5.73 -9.16
CA SER A 57 -0.93 6.01 -10.59
C SER A 57 -2.21 6.62 -11.15
N ARG A 58 -2.06 7.60 -12.05
CA ARG A 58 -3.19 8.15 -12.82
C ARG A 58 -3.72 7.16 -13.86
N ARG A 59 -2.89 6.22 -14.30
CA ARG A 59 -3.21 5.27 -15.38
C ARG A 59 -4.03 4.09 -14.92
N GLY A 60 -4.02 3.78 -13.60
CA GLY A 60 -4.70 2.60 -13.08
C GLY A 60 -4.80 2.56 -11.56
N GLY A 61 -5.16 1.39 -11.05
CA GLY A 61 -5.20 1.13 -9.61
C GLY A 61 -6.29 1.92 -8.86
N VAL A 62 -6.01 2.15 -7.59
CA VAL A 62 -6.96 2.78 -6.66
C VAL A 62 -7.30 4.22 -7.03
N LEU A 63 -6.32 5.02 -7.50
CA LEU A 63 -6.58 6.41 -7.89
C LEU A 63 -7.55 6.53 -9.04
N LYS A 64 -7.46 5.65 -10.05
CA LYS A 64 -8.40 5.64 -11.18
C LYS A 64 -9.84 5.42 -10.72
N LYS A 65 -10.04 4.58 -9.70
CA LYS A 65 -11.37 4.31 -9.12
C LYS A 65 -11.84 5.43 -8.18
N LEU A 66 -10.94 6.05 -7.43
CA LEU A 66 -11.26 7.13 -6.50
C LEU A 66 -11.51 8.45 -7.23
N TYR A 67 -10.78 8.73 -8.30
CA TYR A 67 -10.82 10.02 -9.01
C TYR A 67 -12.24 10.50 -9.35
N PRO A 68 -13.15 9.69 -9.93
CA PRO A 68 -14.52 10.13 -10.21
C PRO A 68 -15.26 10.55 -8.94
N LEU A 69 -15.12 9.80 -7.85
CA LEU A 69 -15.79 10.11 -6.57
C LEU A 69 -15.32 11.47 -6.04
N PHE A 70 -14.00 11.70 -6.06
CA PHE A 70 -13.43 12.97 -5.60
C PHE A 70 -13.81 14.14 -6.52
N LYS A 71 -13.86 13.92 -7.83
CA LYS A 71 -14.29 14.90 -8.82
C LYS A 71 -15.73 15.37 -8.57
N PHE A 72 -16.61 14.47 -8.18
CA PHE A 72 -18.02 14.75 -7.90
C PHE A 72 -18.31 15.08 -6.42
N PHE A 73 -17.31 15.53 -5.65
CA PHE A 73 -17.45 15.91 -4.25
C PHE A 73 -17.87 14.76 -3.30
N LEU A 74 -17.69 13.52 -3.71
CA LEU A 74 -17.98 12.34 -2.88
C LEU A 74 -16.75 11.80 -2.16
N GLY A 75 -15.62 12.50 -2.25
CA GLY A 75 -14.36 12.13 -1.59
C GLY A 75 -14.43 12.42 -0.10
N VAL A 76 -14.61 11.39 0.71
CA VAL A 76 -14.58 11.48 2.18
C VAL A 76 -13.67 10.39 2.75
N PRO A 77 -13.14 10.59 3.98
CA PRO A 77 -12.37 9.54 4.65
C PRO A 77 -13.17 8.25 4.83
N ILE A 78 -12.50 7.13 4.74
CA ILE A 78 -13.11 5.80 4.79
C ILE A 78 -13.01 5.23 6.21
N GLY A 79 -14.07 4.64 6.71
CA GLY A 79 -14.11 3.99 8.03
C GLY A 79 -13.72 4.93 9.16
N SER A 80 -12.70 4.57 9.96
CA SER A 80 -12.20 5.44 11.04
C SER A 80 -11.47 6.68 10.51
N GLY A 81 -10.90 6.60 9.32
CA GLY A 81 -10.00 7.60 8.75
C GLY A 81 -8.61 7.64 9.40
N LYS A 82 -8.40 6.88 10.48
CA LYS A 82 -7.13 6.84 11.24
C LYS A 82 -6.14 5.81 10.73
N GLN A 83 -6.59 4.87 9.89
CA GLN A 83 -5.74 3.84 9.33
C GLN A 83 -4.64 4.46 8.46
N ILE A 84 -3.41 3.97 8.66
CA ILE A 84 -2.24 4.40 7.88
C ILE A 84 -2.29 3.74 6.50
N ILE A 85 -1.96 4.50 5.48
CA ILE A 85 -1.82 4.03 4.11
C ILE A 85 -0.34 3.96 3.78
N SER A 86 0.18 2.75 3.62
CA SER A 86 1.51 2.52 3.04
C SER A 86 1.41 2.63 1.53
N TRP A 87 1.84 3.75 0.98
CA TRP A 87 1.70 4.09 -0.44
C TRP A 87 3.06 4.33 -1.10
N ILE A 88 3.09 4.29 -2.42
CA ILE A 88 4.23 4.69 -3.24
C ILE A 88 3.74 5.26 -4.57
N HIS A 89 4.47 6.23 -5.12
CA HIS A 89 4.19 6.71 -6.47
C HIS A 89 4.70 5.72 -7.52
N GLU A 90 3.99 5.58 -8.65
CA GLU A 90 4.35 4.62 -9.71
C GLU A 90 5.78 4.79 -10.21
N LYS A 91 6.27 6.02 -10.34
CA LYS A 91 7.62 6.32 -10.79
C LYS A 91 8.66 5.78 -9.81
N ASP A 92 8.50 6.08 -8.52
CA ASP A 92 9.44 5.64 -7.49
C ASP A 92 9.48 4.11 -7.38
N MET A 93 8.32 3.45 -7.54
CA MET A 93 8.26 1.99 -7.61
C MET A 93 9.06 1.45 -8.80
N VAL A 94 8.94 2.06 -9.97
CA VAL A 94 9.70 1.66 -11.17
C VAL A 94 11.19 1.87 -10.94
N ASP A 95 11.59 3.01 -10.38
CA ASP A 95 13.01 3.32 -10.10
C ASP A 95 13.62 2.28 -9.13
N VAL A 96 12.88 1.83 -8.11
CA VAL A 96 13.32 0.74 -7.21
C VAL A 96 13.46 -0.57 -7.96
N ILE A 97 12.54 -0.90 -8.88
CA ILE A 97 12.63 -2.13 -9.68
C ILE A 97 13.87 -2.09 -10.59
N ILE A 98 14.12 -0.97 -11.27
CA ILE A 98 15.31 -0.78 -12.11
C ILE A 98 16.56 -0.96 -11.26
N LYS A 99 16.66 -0.28 -10.11
CA LYS A 99 17.77 -0.43 -9.17
C LYS A 99 17.99 -1.89 -8.74
N ALA A 100 16.90 -2.63 -8.49
CA ALA A 100 16.97 -4.04 -8.11
C ALA A 100 17.51 -4.94 -9.25
N VAL A 101 17.27 -4.57 -10.50
CA VAL A 101 17.79 -5.29 -11.67
C VAL A 101 19.27 -4.97 -11.91
N GLU A 102 19.63 -3.68 -11.91
CA GLU A 102 20.95 -3.20 -12.28
C GLU A 102 22.01 -3.40 -11.20
N ASN A 103 21.63 -3.25 -9.93
CA ASN A 103 22.57 -3.38 -8.82
C ASN A 103 22.65 -4.81 -8.32
N THR A 104 23.71 -5.51 -8.63
CA THR A 104 23.96 -6.91 -8.23
C THR A 104 24.08 -7.11 -6.70
N ASN A 105 24.46 -6.06 -5.97
CA ASN A 105 24.53 -6.08 -4.51
C ASN A 105 23.17 -5.87 -3.83
N PHE A 106 22.15 -5.50 -4.59
CA PHE A 106 20.79 -5.30 -4.08
C PHE A 106 20.09 -6.66 -3.95
N SER A 107 20.03 -7.18 -2.71
CA SER A 107 19.48 -8.50 -2.41
C SER A 107 18.69 -8.52 -1.10
N GLY A 108 17.77 -9.47 -0.97
CA GLY A 108 16.93 -9.61 0.23
C GLY A 108 15.54 -9.01 0.08
N LYS A 109 14.98 -8.54 1.20
CA LYS A 109 13.60 -8.03 1.28
C LYS A 109 13.59 -6.53 1.51
N PHE A 110 12.68 -5.84 0.83
CA PHE A 110 12.54 -4.39 0.92
C PHE A 110 11.07 -3.98 0.92
N ASN A 111 10.69 -3.09 1.81
CA ASN A 111 9.40 -2.40 1.77
C ASN A 111 9.48 -1.25 0.76
N VAL A 112 8.69 -1.35 -0.30
CA VAL A 112 8.64 -0.37 -1.38
C VAL A 112 7.44 0.55 -1.12
N VAL A 113 7.66 1.51 -0.20
CA VAL A 113 6.67 2.46 0.29
C VAL A 113 7.31 3.84 0.45
N ALA A 114 6.51 4.89 0.37
CA ALA A 114 6.96 6.24 0.70
C ALA A 114 7.31 6.33 2.20
N PRO A 115 8.32 7.14 2.56
CA PRO A 115 8.75 7.27 3.96
C PRO A 115 7.71 7.98 4.85
N GLU A 116 6.83 8.76 4.25
CA GLU A 116 5.80 9.52 4.96
C GLU A 116 4.64 8.62 5.39
N ARG A 117 4.28 8.76 6.66
CA ARG A 117 3.09 8.11 7.23
C ARG A 117 1.88 9.00 6.99
N VAL A 118 0.94 8.51 6.20
CA VAL A 118 -0.27 9.25 5.86
C VAL A 118 -1.48 8.46 6.32
N THR A 119 -2.32 9.09 7.13
CA THR A 119 -3.63 8.52 7.48
C THR A 119 -4.58 8.61 6.30
N ASN A 120 -5.62 7.79 6.29
CA ASN A 120 -6.66 7.87 5.27
C ASN A 120 -7.32 9.26 5.22
N THR A 121 -7.48 9.92 6.37
CA THR A 121 -7.99 11.29 6.45
C THR A 121 -7.05 12.29 5.77
N GLU A 122 -5.75 12.22 6.04
CA GLU A 122 -4.75 13.12 5.43
C GLU A 122 -4.63 12.87 3.92
N PHE A 123 -4.59 11.62 3.51
CA PHE A 123 -4.61 11.25 2.09
C PHE A 123 -5.83 11.81 1.36
N THR A 124 -7.02 11.65 1.95
CA THR A 124 -8.26 12.19 1.41
C THR A 124 -8.21 13.71 1.26
N LYS A 125 -7.77 14.42 2.31
CA LYS A 125 -7.62 15.89 2.29
C LYS A 125 -6.62 16.34 1.23
N SER A 126 -5.47 15.68 1.12
CA SER A 126 -4.45 16.01 0.13
C SER A 126 -4.97 15.81 -1.30
N LEU A 127 -5.70 14.73 -1.56
CA LEU A 127 -6.28 14.47 -2.87
C LEU A 127 -7.38 15.50 -3.22
N LEU A 128 -8.25 15.85 -2.28
CA LEU A 128 -9.26 16.90 -2.48
C LEU A 128 -8.61 18.27 -2.78
N LYS A 129 -7.59 18.64 -2.01
CA LYS A 129 -6.83 19.88 -2.22
C LYS A 129 -6.21 19.92 -3.63
N THR A 130 -5.58 18.83 -4.07
CA THR A 130 -4.98 18.73 -5.40
C THR A 130 -6.00 18.88 -6.53
N LEU A 131 -7.24 18.45 -6.29
CA LEU A 131 -8.35 18.56 -7.25
C LEU A 131 -9.10 19.88 -7.15
N GLY A 132 -8.69 20.81 -6.30
CA GLY A 132 -9.39 22.08 -6.06
C GLY A 132 -10.80 21.87 -5.46
N ARG A 133 -10.94 20.84 -4.62
CA ARG A 133 -12.22 20.50 -3.96
C ARG A 133 -12.14 20.81 -2.47
N PHE A 134 -13.28 21.14 -1.86
CA PHE A 134 -13.36 21.36 -0.42
C PHE A 134 -13.34 20.05 0.33
N SER A 135 -12.75 20.08 1.52
CA SER A 135 -12.74 18.94 2.43
C SER A 135 -13.96 18.98 3.34
N TYR A 136 -14.65 17.85 3.44
CA TYR A 136 -15.76 17.71 4.39
C TYR A 136 -15.24 17.75 5.84
N PRO A 137 -16.10 18.16 6.79
CA PRO A 137 -15.76 18.05 8.21
C PRO A 137 -15.36 16.63 8.60
N ASN A 138 -14.49 16.47 9.57
CA ASN A 138 -13.89 15.18 9.95
C ASN A 138 -14.91 14.10 10.40
N PHE A 139 -16.14 14.51 10.77
CA PHE A 139 -17.21 13.58 11.13
C PHE A 139 -17.91 12.95 9.92
N VAL A 140 -17.76 13.53 8.71
CA VAL A 140 -18.31 12.96 7.49
C VAL A 140 -17.35 11.89 6.97
N LYS A 141 -17.78 10.64 6.97
CA LYS A 141 -16.99 9.48 6.56
C LYS A 141 -17.83 8.55 5.70
N ALA A 142 -17.18 7.87 4.75
CA ALA A 142 -17.83 6.82 4.00
C ALA A 142 -17.98 5.55 4.87
N PRO A 143 -19.19 5.03 5.03
CA PRO A 143 -19.37 3.74 5.69
C PRO A 143 -18.66 2.63 4.91
N SER A 144 -18.11 1.64 5.64
CA SER A 144 -17.35 0.54 5.03
C SER A 144 -18.13 -0.27 4.01
N PHE A 145 -19.47 -0.35 4.13
CA PHE A 145 -20.30 -1.07 3.16
C PHE A 145 -20.33 -0.40 1.79
N VAL A 146 -20.28 0.94 1.73
CA VAL A 146 -20.21 1.69 0.46
C VAL A 146 -18.92 1.36 -0.28
N ILE A 147 -17.81 1.25 0.45
CA ILE A 147 -16.51 0.88 -0.12
C ILE A 147 -16.53 -0.56 -0.66
N LYS A 148 -17.20 -1.48 0.05
CA LYS A 148 -17.40 -2.86 -0.43
C LYS A 148 -18.19 -2.92 -1.76
N ILE A 149 -19.20 -2.06 -1.93
CA ILE A 149 -19.98 -1.98 -3.16
C ILE A 149 -19.11 -1.47 -4.33
N ILE A 150 -18.31 -0.42 -4.10
CA ILE A 150 -17.49 0.23 -5.15
C ILE A 150 -16.28 -0.62 -5.53
N PHE A 151 -15.62 -1.22 -4.57
CA PHE A 151 -14.34 -1.93 -4.74
C PHE A 151 -14.48 -3.46 -4.72
N GLY A 152 -15.65 -4.00 -4.36
CA GLY A 152 -15.85 -5.43 -4.20
C GLY A 152 -14.87 -6.03 -3.21
N GLU A 153 -14.25 -7.16 -3.55
CA GLU A 153 -13.24 -7.82 -2.69
C GLU A 153 -11.97 -6.99 -2.48
N GLN A 154 -11.64 -6.09 -3.43
CA GLN A 154 -10.52 -5.16 -3.31
C GLN A 154 -10.73 -4.10 -2.22
N SER A 155 -11.95 -3.98 -1.68
CA SER A 155 -12.26 -3.08 -0.55
C SER A 155 -11.38 -3.36 0.67
N LYS A 156 -10.98 -4.60 0.88
CA LYS A 156 -10.08 -5.00 1.96
C LYS A 156 -8.76 -4.24 1.88
N LEU A 157 -8.15 -4.12 0.70
CA LEU A 157 -6.89 -3.39 0.49
C LEU A 157 -6.99 -1.89 0.85
N VAL A 158 -8.15 -1.29 0.63
CA VAL A 158 -8.40 0.13 0.90
C VAL A 158 -8.79 0.39 2.37
N LEU A 159 -9.44 -0.59 3.01
CA LEU A 159 -9.88 -0.51 4.40
C LEU A 159 -8.78 -0.91 5.39
N MET A 160 -7.83 -1.73 4.94
CA MET A 160 -6.70 -2.19 5.75
C MET A 160 -5.73 -1.05 6.04
N GLY A 161 -5.47 -0.81 7.31
CA GLY A 161 -4.36 0.05 7.74
C GLY A 161 -3.08 -0.77 7.83
N LEU A 162 -2.17 -0.55 6.91
CA LEU A 162 -0.83 -1.14 6.94
C LEU A 162 0.18 -0.04 7.21
N MET A 163 0.96 -0.19 8.27
CA MET A 163 2.00 0.76 8.65
C MET A 163 3.38 0.15 8.39
N SER A 164 3.78 0.12 7.13
CA SER A 164 5.11 -0.33 6.74
C SER A 164 6.05 0.86 6.53
N LEU A 165 7.30 0.72 6.93
CA LEU A 165 8.35 1.70 6.67
C LEU A 165 9.36 1.12 5.67
N PRO A 166 9.93 1.95 4.79
CA PRO A 166 11.05 1.53 3.97
C PRO A 166 12.27 1.27 4.84
N LYS A 167 13.12 0.36 4.42
CA LYS A 167 14.42 0.14 5.04
C LYS A 167 15.24 1.41 4.90
N SER A 168 15.75 1.94 6.02
CA SER A 168 16.75 3.02 5.97
C SER A 168 18.05 2.47 5.40
N TYR A 169 18.54 3.08 4.34
CA TYR A 169 19.83 2.78 3.72
C TYR A 169 20.92 3.66 4.33
#